data_2078bac5468074c8b17be08308de2995
#
_entry.id   2078bac5468074c8b17be08308de2995
#
_cell.length_a   1.000
_cell.length_b   1.000
_cell.length_c   1.000
_cell.angle_alpha   90.00
_cell.angle_beta   90.00
_cell.angle_gamma   90.00
#
_symmetry.space_group_name_H-M   'P 1'
#
loop_
_entity.id
_entity.type
_entity.pdbx_description
1 polymer ?
#
loop_
_entity_poly.entity_id
_entity_poly.type
_entity_poly.pdbx_seq_one_letter_code
_entity_poly.pdbx_strand_id
1 'polypeptide(L)'
;MGKMTTLPVKVKHNGKMYDISLDPSAKGLAFKQAIAEATHVPPERQKVMIKGGLLKDDTDLGQINARAGQTFMVIGAAGELPKAPTKPIQFLEDMPDEALSQAQSWRGGLVNLGNTCYLNSTLQVLRSMEPLQEALAAYTARVGASEGDASLVAALRDLYRDMGKTTEAVPPLVFLSMLRKLAPQFAETAEGGGFAQQDAEEAWMRIVQALAILPATTSPNDRFVPQYLSGTMAIERQCVESSDEAPTQLKEPFHMLQCTISSTTNDMESGIKDSMTQQLEKHSDTLQRAASYEEKRRIARLPAFLPVHFVRFYWRRDIQKKTKIMRKVKFPKEWDASALVTPELAELIAPVRSKMREILKERDERAKVRARAKGRPDEAAAVEGGALTDEQEKAQRAKEKAEFEATIDASLRSDAGCNVSGLYELVGIVTHKGAAADAGHYMSWVRKEPRADDVLAPPSTEWFKFNDDQVSVVPADKLDSLSGGGEDSVAYLLLYRAKTL
;
A
#
# COMPACT_ATOMS: atom_id res chain seq x y z
N MET A 1 61.69 -37.32 -35.23
CA MET A 1 60.62 -37.07 -34.24
C MET A 1 61.30 -36.83 -32.89
N GLY A 2 61.49 -35.54 -32.53
CA GLY A 2 62.08 -35.19 -31.21
C GLY A 2 61.09 -35.46 -30.09
N LYS A 3 61.57 -36.14 -29.04
CA LYS A 3 60.78 -36.33 -27.81
C LYS A 3 60.44 -34.97 -27.20
N MET A 4 59.19 -34.57 -27.20
CA MET A 4 58.69 -33.44 -26.40
C MET A 4 58.97 -33.74 -24.94
N THR A 5 59.92 -33.04 -24.33
CA THR A 5 60.23 -33.16 -22.89
C THR A 5 59.33 -32.19 -22.12
N THR A 6 58.14 -32.66 -21.77
CA THR A 6 57.29 -31.92 -20.84
C THR A 6 57.80 -32.02 -19.40
N LEU A 7 57.71 -30.94 -18.63
CA LEU A 7 58.16 -30.88 -17.24
C LEU A 7 56.93 -31.01 -16.33
N PRO A 8 56.94 -32.02 -15.40
CA PRO A 8 55.87 -32.12 -14.41
C PRO A 8 56.03 -30.98 -13.39
N VAL A 9 54.96 -30.16 -13.25
CA VAL A 9 54.89 -29.01 -12.33
C VAL A 9 53.63 -29.10 -11.49
N LYS A 10 53.59 -28.37 -10.38
CA LYS A 10 52.44 -28.28 -9.51
C LYS A 10 51.78 -26.91 -9.61
N VAL A 11 50.46 -26.87 -9.61
CA VAL A 11 49.68 -25.67 -9.59
C VAL A 11 48.83 -25.64 -8.32
N LYS A 12 48.96 -24.57 -7.54
CA LYS A 12 48.14 -24.32 -6.34
C LYS A 12 47.02 -23.36 -6.67
N HIS A 13 45.77 -23.82 -6.55
CA HIS A 13 44.57 -23.02 -6.74
C HIS A 13 43.57 -23.30 -5.62
N ASN A 14 43.03 -22.24 -4.93
CA ASN A 14 42.08 -22.36 -3.81
C ASN A 14 42.46 -23.42 -2.74
N GLY A 15 43.74 -23.46 -2.38
CA GLY A 15 44.26 -24.39 -1.38
C GLY A 15 44.53 -25.83 -1.87
N LYS A 16 44.08 -26.20 -3.09
CA LYS A 16 44.33 -27.52 -3.72
C LYS A 16 45.53 -27.50 -4.62
N MET A 17 46.22 -28.65 -4.72
CA MET A 17 47.39 -28.86 -5.59
C MET A 17 46.97 -29.71 -6.78
N TYR A 18 47.37 -29.30 -7.97
CA TYR A 18 47.15 -30.01 -9.23
C TYR A 18 48.48 -30.30 -9.88
N ASP A 19 48.66 -31.54 -10.34
CA ASP A 19 49.86 -31.95 -11.10
C ASP A 19 49.58 -31.71 -12.57
N ILE A 20 50.40 -30.86 -13.23
CA ILE A 20 50.20 -30.43 -14.61
C ILE A 20 51.53 -30.56 -15.38
N SER A 21 51.45 -30.93 -16.63
CA SER A 21 52.63 -31.00 -17.53
C SER A 21 52.85 -29.66 -18.21
N LEU A 22 54.03 -29.04 -18.06
CA LEU A 22 54.41 -27.81 -18.72
C LEU A 22 55.34 -28.16 -19.89
N ASP A 23 55.02 -27.69 -21.09
CA ASP A 23 55.88 -27.80 -22.26
C ASP A 23 56.74 -26.53 -22.38
N PRO A 24 58.09 -26.61 -22.19
CA PRO A 24 58.98 -25.47 -22.28
C PRO A 24 59.06 -24.83 -23.67
N SER A 25 58.68 -25.57 -24.70
CA SER A 25 58.69 -25.08 -26.09
C SER A 25 57.44 -24.30 -26.48
N ALA A 26 56.42 -24.29 -25.62
CA ALA A 26 55.14 -23.65 -25.84
C ALA A 26 55.09 -22.22 -25.30
N LYS A 27 53.99 -21.49 -25.61
CA LYS A 27 53.69 -20.16 -25.07
C LYS A 27 52.81 -20.24 -23.80
N GLY A 28 52.80 -19.17 -23.01
CA GLY A 28 52.06 -19.05 -21.76
C GLY A 28 50.57 -19.41 -21.87
N LEU A 29 49.94 -19.15 -23.00
CA LEU A 29 48.53 -19.52 -23.25
C LEU A 29 48.34 -21.05 -23.19
N ALA A 30 49.26 -21.85 -23.72
CA ALA A 30 49.15 -23.30 -23.68
C ALA A 30 49.20 -23.85 -22.23
N PHE A 31 50.03 -23.25 -21.39
CA PHE A 31 50.08 -23.63 -19.95
C PHE A 31 48.82 -23.20 -19.21
N LYS A 32 48.28 -22.01 -19.52
CA LYS A 32 46.99 -21.59 -18.96
C LYS A 32 45.82 -22.47 -19.41
N GLN A 33 45.84 -22.99 -20.63
CA GLN A 33 44.85 -23.98 -21.09
C GLN A 33 44.91 -25.29 -20.29
N ALA A 34 46.14 -25.81 -20.07
CA ALA A 34 46.32 -26.99 -19.24
C ALA A 34 45.87 -26.77 -17.78
N ILE A 35 46.07 -25.57 -17.25
CA ILE A 35 45.52 -25.16 -15.94
C ILE A 35 44.00 -25.10 -15.98
N ALA A 36 43.38 -24.59 -17.05
CA ALA A 36 41.96 -24.53 -17.22
C ALA A 36 41.31 -25.91 -17.22
N GLU A 37 41.91 -26.90 -17.87
CA GLU A 37 41.42 -28.28 -17.87
C GLU A 37 41.40 -28.89 -16.47
N ALA A 38 42.45 -28.60 -15.65
CA ALA A 38 42.55 -29.13 -14.31
C ALA A 38 41.76 -28.39 -13.24
N THR A 39 41.56 -27.06 -13.39
CA THR A 39 40.99 -26.18 -12.36
C THR A 39 39.62 -25.63 -12.72
N HIS A 40 39.17 -25.80 -13.97
CA HIS A 40 37.97 -25.21 -14.57
C HIS A 40 37.95 -23.67 -14.51
N VAL A 41 39.10 -23.03 -14.39
CA VAL A 41 39.23 -21.57 -14.46
C VAL A 41 39.63 -21.20 -15.90
N PRO A 42 38.83 -20.39 -16.64
CA PRO A 42 39.14 -19.98 -18.01
C PRO A 42 40.49 -19.24 -18.09
N PRO A 43 41.32 -19.44 -19.15
CA PRO A 43 42.62 -18.83 -19.28
C PRO A 43 42.69 -17.33 -19.10
N GLU A 44 41.66 -16.60 -19.56
CA GLU A 44 41.53 -15.18 -19.44
C GLU A 44 41.30 -14.68 -18.01
N ARG A 45 40.89 -15.59 -17.12
CA ARG A 45 40.67 -15.31 -15.70
C ARG A 45 41.79 -15.77 -14.79
N GLN A 46 42.76 -16.43 -15.37
CA GLN A 46 43.91 -16.94 -14.61
C GLN A 46 44.96 -15.86 -14.43
N LYS A 47 45.34 -15.62 -13.19
CA LYS A 47 46.56 -14.89 -12.83
C LYS A 47 47.55 -15.90 -12.32
N VAL A 48 48.43 -16.38 -13.21
CA VAL A 48 49.48 -17.37 -12.88
C VAL A 48 50.72 -16.60 -12.46
N MET A 49 51.17 -16.82 -11.25
CA MET A 49 52.37 -16.17 -10.69
C MET A 49 53.64 -16.92 -11.10
N ILE A 50 54.56 -16.19 -11.71
CA ILE A 50 55.91 -16.67 -12.10
C ILE A 50 56.99 -15.80 -11.44
N LYS A 51 58.25 -16.25 -11.47
CA LYS A 51 59.34 -15.44 -10.94
C LYS A 51 59.53 -14.19 -11.82
N GLY A 52 59.21 -13.05 -11.25
CA GLY A 52 59.30 -11.75 -11.97
C GLY A 52 57.92 -11.16 -12.38
N GLY A 53 56.77 -11.75 -12.03
CA GLY A 53 55.45 -11.20 -12.28
C GLY A 53 54.36 -12.20 -12.63
N LEU A 54 53.44 -11.80 -13.50
CA LEU A 54 52.32 -12.64 -13.96
C LEU A 54 52.65 -13.20 -15.35
N LEU A 55 52.29 -14.47 -15.58
CA LEU A 55 52.39 -15.12 -16.86
C LEU A 55 51.47 -14.48 -17.91
N LYS A 56 52.02 -13.91 -18.97
CA LYS A 56 51.28 -13.43 -20.13
C LYS A 56 51.08 -14.55 -21.14
N ASP A 57 50.06 -14.40 -22.01
CA ASP A 57 49.68 -15.42 -23.00
C ASP A 57 50.78 -15.64 -24.08
N ASP A 58 51.53 -14.61 -24.40
CA ASP A 58 52.59 -14.60 -25.37
C ASP A 58 53.98 -14.95 -24.80
N THR A 59 54.10 -15.13 -23.49
CA THR A 59 55.36 -15.46 -22.80
C THR A 59 55.88 -16.80 -23.29
N ASP A 60 57.15 -16.85 -23.70
CA ASP A 60 57.86 -18.10 -24.01
C ASP A 60 58.18 -18.85 -22.73
N LEU A 61 57.61 -20.07 -22.58
CA LEU A 61 57.76 -20.86 -21.38
C LEU A 61 59.19 -21.36 -21.14
N GLY A 62 60.02 -21.38 -22.21
CA GLY A 62 61.45 -21.67 -22.07
C GLY A 62 62.23 -20.62 -21.28
N GLN A 63 61.80 -19.35 -21.35
CA GLN A 63 62.44 -18.24 -20.64
C GLN A 63 62.11 -18.24 -19.12
N ILE A 64 61.06 -18.92 -18.69
CA ILE A 64 60.67 -18.99 -17.25
C ILE A 64 61.63 -19.86 -16.46
N ASN A 65 62.45 -20.69 -17.10
CA ASN A 65 63.34 -21.65 -16.45
C ASN A 65 62.66 -22.50 -15.38
N ALA A 66 61.47 -23.01 -15.71
CA ALA A 66 60.70 -23.86 -14.80
C ALA A 66 61.47 -25.18 -14.48
N ARG A 67 61.38 -25.66 -13.26
CA ARG A 67 61.98 -26.92 -12.82
C ARG A 67 60.90 -27.97 -12.53
N ALA A 68 61.25 -29.22 -12.76
CA ALA A 68 60.38 -30.33 -12.38
C ALA A 68 59.97 -30.22 -10.89
N GLY A 69 58.67 -30.36 -10.58
CA GLY A 69 58.12 -30.22 -9.23
C GLY A 69 57.92 -28.78 -8.75
N GLN A 70 58.24 -27.78 -9.57
CA GLN A 70 58.01 -26.35 -9.23
C GLN A 70 56.51 -26.08 -9.06
N THR A 71 56.16 -25.30 -8.01
CA THR A 71 54.78 -24.91 -7.72
C THR A 71 54.49 -23.51 -8.27
N PHE A 72 53.43 -23.37 -9.06
CA PHE A 72 52.89 -22.13 -9.54
C PHE A 72 51.60 -21.80 -8.79
N MET A 73 51.46 -20.58 -8.35
CA MET A 73 50.22 -20.12 -7.72
C MET A 73 49.29 -19.54 -8.79
N VAL A 74 48.02 -19.97 -8.78
CA VAL A 74 46.99 -19.52 -9.69
C VAL A 74 45.86 -18.90 -8.90
N ILE A 75 45.49 -17.68 -9.27
CA ILE A 75 44.37 -16.95 -8.75
C ILE A 75 43.33 -16.78 -9.90
N GLY A 76 42.11 -17.19 -9.67
CA GLY A 76 41.02 -17.10 -10.64
C GLY A 76 39.76 -17.77 -10.10
N ALA A 77 38.59 -17.38 -10.58
CA ALA A 77 37.31 -17.99 -10.21
C ALA A 77 36.82 -18.90 -11.35
N ALA A 78 36.45 -20.13 -11.00
CA ALA A 78 35.72 -21.03 -11.87
C ALA A 78 34.23 -20.58 -11.86
N GLY A 79 33.80 -19.93 -12.88
CA GLY A 79 32.42 -19.47 -13.01
C GLY A 79 32.24 -18.53 -14.19
N GLU A 80 31.05 -18.46 -14.77
CA GLU A 80 30.73 -17.48 -15.79
C GLU A 80 30.79 -16.07 -15.21
N LEU A 81 31.35 -15.11 -15.96
CA LEU A 81 31.19 -13.68 -15.62
C LEU A 81 29.70 -13.36 -15.63
N PRO A 82 29.18 -12.60 -14.65
CA PRO A 82 27.84 -12.03 -14.77
C PRO A 82 27.75 -11.34 -16.12
N LYS A 83 26.80 -11.74 -16.96
CA LYS A 83 26.52 -11.05 -18.22
C LYS A 83 26.21 -9.60 -17.88
N ALA A 84 26.78 -8.65 -18.61
CA ALA A 84 26.42 -7.25 -18.48
C ALA A 84 24.88 -7.12 -18.61
N PRO A 85 24.23 -6.29 -17.77
CA PRO A 85 22.80 -6.10 -17.87
C PRO A 85 22.41 -5.77 -19.31
N THR A 86 21.41 -6.45 -19.85
CA THR A 86 20.92 -6.24 -21.22
C THR A 86 20.30 -4.86 -21.43
N LYS A 87 20.02 -4.14 -20.33
CA LYS A 87 19.62 -2.72 -20.34
C LYS A 87 20.72 -1.90 -19.66
N PRO A 88 21.08 -0.73 -20.19
CA PRO A 88 22.01 0.17 -19.53
C PRO A 88 21.48 0.51 -18.13
N ILE A 89 22.35 0.53 -17.12
CA ILE A 89 22.00 1.03 -15.79
C ILE A 89 21.73 2.51 -15.94
N GLN A 90 20.47 2.90 -15.81
CA GLN A 90 20.03 4.28 -15.80
C GLN A 90 20.08 4.76 -14.36
N PHE A 91 20.89 5.79 -14.08
CA PHE A 91 20.92 6.39 -12.74
C PHE A 91 19.63 7.19 -12.52
N LEU A 92 19.17 7.25 -11.28
CA LEU A 92 17.95 7.97 -10.90
C LEU A 92 18.02 9.45 -11.27
N GLU A 93 19.23 10.02 -11.22
CA GLU A 93 19.54 11.43 -11.55
C GLU A 93 19.36 11.75 -13.06
N ASP A 94 19.44 10.75 -13.92
CA ASP A 94 19.32 10.88 -15.37
C ASP A 94 17.90 10.55 -15.88
N MET A 95 16.98 10.20 -14.99
CA MET A 95 15.61 9.85 -15.34
C MET A 95 14.74 11.10 -15.52
N PRO A 96 13.87 11.16 -16.56
CA PRO A 96 12.81 12.16 -16.63
C PRO A 96 11.90 12.07 -15.38
N ASP A 97 11.34 13.20 -14.92
CA ASP A 97 10.50 13.29 -13.73
C ASP A 97 9.37 12.25 -13.68
N GLU A 98 8.73 11.98 -14.82
CA GLU A 98 7.69 10.95 -14.92
C GLU A 98 8.25 9.55 -14.66
N ALA A 99 9.39 9.21 -15.25
CA ALA A 99 10.06 7.92 -15.04
C ALA A 99 10.59 7.80 -13.60
N LEU A 100 11.09 8.90 -13.02
CA LEU A 100 11.56 8.98 -11.64
C LEU A 100 10.40 8.77 -10.65
N SER A 101 9.26 9.43 -10.88
CA SER A 101 8.04 9.27 -10.07
C SER A 101 7.56 7.81 -10.06
N GLN A 102 7.54 7.17 -11.25
CA GLN A 102 7.18 5.76 -11.38
C GLN A 102 8.21 4.83 -10.73
N ALA A 103 9.50 5.08 -10.97
CA ALA A 103 10.58 4.23 -10.45
C ALA A 103 10.69 4.25 -8.91
N GLN A 104 10.40 5.38 -8.29
CA GLN A 104 10.46 5.54 -6.83
C GLN A 104 9.11 5.34 -6.15
N SER A 105 8.02 5.13 -6.89
CA SER A 105 6.64 5.19 -6.37
C SER A 105 6.40 6.48 -5.57
N TRP A 106 7.10 7.57 -5.94
CA TRP A 106 7.00 8.85 -5.26
C TRP A 106 5.70 9.55 -5.63
N ARG A 107 5.06 10.17 -4.67
CA ARG A 107 3.83 10.94 -4.88
C ARG A 107 4.10 12.40 -4.60
N GLY A 108 3.90 13.26 -5.60
CA GLY A 108 3.98 14.72 -5.44
C GLY A 108 2.93 15.26 -4.47
N GLY A 109 3.24 16.39 -3.84
CA GLY A 109 2.32 17.14 -2.98
C GLY A 109 1.26 17.93 -3.77
N LEU A 110 0.43 18.67 -3.05
CA LEU A 110 -0.52 19.63 -3.58
C LEU A 110 -0.24 21.01 -3.00
N VAL A 111 -0.21 22.03 -3.86
CA VAL A 111 0.02 23.41 -3.42
C VAL A 111 -1.16 23.90 -2.60
N ASN A 112 -0.91 24.52 -1.44
CA ASN A 112 -1.96 25.18 -0.66
C ASN A 112 -2.31 26.53 -1.29
N LEU A 113 -3.56 26.71 -1.69
CA LEU A 113 -4.07 27.90 -2.38
C LEU A 113 -4.79 28.87 -1.42
N GLY A 114 -4.44 28.82 -0.15
CA GLY A 114 -5.07 29.57 0.94
C GLY A 114 -6.17 28.76 1.63
N ASN A 115 -5.87 28.27 2.83
CA ASN A 115 -6.75 27.44 3.67
C ASN A 115 -7.30 26.18 2.98
N THR A 116 -6.60 25.62 1.98
CA THR A 116 -7.03 24.44 1.21
C THR A 116 -6.43 23.12 1.69
N CYS A 117 -5.78 23.08 2.85
CA CYS A 117 -5.17 21.87 3.41
C CYS A 117 -6.22 20.75 3.64
N TYR A 118 -7.46 21.08 3.99
CA TYR A 118 -8.58 20.13 4.11
C TYR A 118 -8.81 19.37 2.80
N LEU A 119 -8.79 20.08 1.69
CA LEU A 119 -8.97 19.51 0.35
C LEU A 119 -7.75 18.70 -0.08
N ASN A 120 -6.56 19.28 0.07
CA ASN A 120 -5.31 18.62 -0.29
C ASN A 120 -5.15 17.28 0.41
N SER A 121 -5.40 17.24 1.73
CA SER A 121 -5.33 16.01 2.52
C SER A 121 -6.37 14.96 2.09
N THR A 122 -7.60 15.40 1.80
CA THR A 122 -8.68 14.52 1.31
C THR A 122 -8.33 13.92 -0.06
N LEU A 123 -7.84 14.74 -0.99
CA LEU A 123 -7.46 14.29 -2.34
C LEU A 123 -6.31 13.27 -2.31
N GLN A 124 -5.31 13.45 -1.44
CA GLN A 124 -4.21 12.50 -1.31
C GLN A 124 -4.68 11.13 -0.80
N VAL A 125 -5.61 11.10 0.16
CA VAL A 125 -6.19 9.84 0.66
C VAL A 125 -7.07 9.18 -0.40
N LEU A 126 -7.93 9.93 -1.10
CA LEU A 126 -8.75 9.40 -2.20
C LEU A 126 -7.88 8.82 -3.33
N ARG A 127 -6.74 9.45 -3.63
CA ARG A 127 -5.80 8.96 -4.64
C ARG A 127 -5.18 7.60 -4.29
N SER A 128 -5.23 7.15 -3.05
CA SER A 128 -4.73 5.82 -2.68
C SER A 128 -5.62 4.67 -3.16
N MET A 129 -6.84 4.95 -3.61
CA MET A 129 -7.76 3.95 -4.14
C MET A 129 -7.43 3.65 -5.60
N GLU A 130 -6.77 2.52 -5.86
CA GLU A 130 -6.38 2.08 -7.21
C GLU A 130 -7.58 1.96 -8.17
N PRO A 131 -8.71 1.33 -7.78
CA PRO A 131 -9.89 1.27 -8.65
C PRO A 131 -10.47 2.65 -9.01
N LEU A 132 -10.31 3.65 -8.14
CA LEU A 132 -10.71 5.02 -8.45
C LEU A 132 -9.83 5.64 -9.54
N GLN A 133 -8.53 5.42 -9.47
CA GLN A 133 -7.61 5.92 -10.49
C GLN A 133 -7.89 5.28 -11.85
N GLU A 134 -8.15 3.97 -11.89
CA GLU A 134 -8.52 3.25 -13.11
C GLU A 134 -9.83 3.78 -13.70
N ALA A 135 -10.88 3.92 -12.87
CA ALA A 135 -12.17 4.44 -13.31
C ALA A 135 -12.08 5.89 -13.82
N LEU A 136 -11.28 6.73 -13.15
CA LEU A 136 -11.03 8.11 -13.60
C LEU A 136 -10.25 8.13 -14.91
N ALA A 137 -9.24 7.28 -15.08
CA ALA A 137 -8.46 7.21 -16.34
C ALA A 137 -9.35 6.82 -17.54
N ALA A 138 -10.35 5.96 -17.32
CA ALA A 138 -11.32 5.56 -18.33
C ALA A 138 -12.42 6.62 -18.60
N TYR A 139 -12.56 7.62 -17.71
CA TYR A 139 -13.63 8.64 -17.82
C TYR A 139 -13.31 9.67 -18.88
N THR A 140 -14.18 9.83 -19.89
CA THR A 140 -13.93 10.61 -21.11
C THR A 140 -14.51 12.02 -21.13
N ALA A 141 -15.38 12.38 -20.16
CA ALA A 141 -15.93 13.74 -20.11
C ALA A 141 -14.83 14.80 -19.98
N ARG A 142 -15.12 16.01 -20.50
CA ARG A 142 -14.18 17.15 -20.46
C ARG A 142 -14.67 18.19 -19.47
N VAL A 143 -13.75 18.87 -18.80
CA VAL A 143 -14.04 20.01 -17.94
C VAL A 143 -14.75 21.09 -18.76
N GLY A 144 -15.91 21.57 -18.27
CA GLY A 144 -16.72 22.61 -18.94
C GLY A 144 -17.55 22.14 -20.12
N ALA A 145 -17.42 20.90 -20.58
CA ALA A 145 -18.30 20.34 -21.64
C ALA A 145 -19.68 19.92 -21.12
N SER A 146 -19.77 19.68 -19.80
CA SER A 146 -21.02 19.40 -19.08
C SER A 146 -21.03 20.20 -17.78
N GLU A 147 -22.21 20.54 -17.28
CA GLU A 147 -22.35 21.19 -15.98
C GLU A 147 -22.39 20.17 -14.84
N GLY A 148 -22.17 20.64 -13.62
CA GLY A 148 -22.31 19.83 -12.42
C GLY A 148 -21.17 18.86 -12.15
N ASP A 149 -21.52 17.71 -11.58
CA ASP A 149 -20.59 16.71 -11.07
C ASP A 149 -19.68 16.12 -12.16
N ALA A 150 -20.13 16.05 -13.41
CA ALA A 150 -19.32 15.57 -14.52
C ALA A 150 -18.06 16.41 -14.76
N SER A 151 -18.15 17.74 -14.65
CA SER A 151 -17.00 18.63 -14.75
C SER A 151 -16.06 18.49 -13.54
N LEU A 152 -16.60 18.28 -12.34
CA LEU A 152 -15.79 18.06 -11.13
C LEU A 152 -15.01 16.74 -11.21
N VAL A 153 -15.65 15.67 -11.67
CA VAL A 153 -14.99 14.36 -11.87
C VAL A 153 -13.92 14.43 -12.96
N ALA A 154 -14.20 15.16 -14.06
CA ALA A 154 -13.19 15.39 -15.10
C ALA A 154 -11.99 16.19 -14.59
N ALA A 155 -12.23 17.21 -13.75
CA ALA A 155 -11.17 17.98 -13.11
C ALA A 155 -10.34 17.13 -12.13
N LEU A 156 -10.95 16.21 -11.41
CA LEU A 156 -10.25 15.25 -10.53
C LEU A 156 -9.36 14.30 -11.34
N ARG A 157 -9.90 13.75 -12.44
CA ARG A 157 -9.12 12.92 -13.37
C ARG A 157 -7.88 13.65 -13.86
N ASP A 158 -8.07 14.88 -14.36
CA ASP A 158 -6.98 15.65 -14.93
C ASP A 158 -5.93 16.01 -13.87
N LEU A 159 -6.36 16.38 -12.65
CA LEU A 159 -5.47 16.61 -11.52
C LEU A 159 -4.62 15.36 -11.19
N TYR A 160 -5.25 14.19 -11.05
CA TYR A 160 -4.53 12.96 -10.71
C TYR A 160 -3.59 12.50 -11.83
N ARG A 161 -3.98 12.72 -13.10
CA ARG A 161 -3.10 12.48 -14.24
C ARG A 161 -1.86 13.38 -14.18
N ASP A 162 -2.04 14.67 -13.89
CA ASP A 162 -0.92 15.61 -13.83
C ASP A 162 -0.02 15.33 -12.61
N MET A 163 -0.58 14.96 -11.46
CA MET A 163 0.18 14.48 -10.30
C MET A 163 0.97 13.18 -10.57
N GLY A 164 0.57 12.39 -11.55
CA GLY A 164 1.29 11.17 -11.97
C GLY A 164 2.52 11.43 -12.83
N LYS A 165 2.67 12.64 -13.37
CA LYS A 165 3.73 13.01 -14.32
C LYS A 165 4.91 13.72 -13.66
N THR A 166 4.80 14.12 -12.41
CA THR A 166 5.82 14.91 -11.72
C THR A 166 6.02 14.45 -10.28
N THR A 167 7.22 14.70 -9.76
CA THR A 167 7.53 14.57 -8.33
C THR A 167 7.29 15.87 -7.56
N GLU A 168 7.05 16.98 -8.26
CA GLU A 168 6.77 18.27 -7.66
C GLU A 168 5.32 18.42 -7.21
N ALA A 169 5.05 19.47 -6.42
CA ALA A 169 3.71 19.78 -5.97
C ALA A 169 2.86 20.39 -7.10
N VAL A 170 1.64 19.90 -7.26
CA VAL A 170 0.68 20.35 -8.28
C VAL A 170 -0.37 21.27 -7.65
N PRO A 171 -0.67 22.45 -8.25
CA PRO A 171 -1.74 23.31 -7.76
C PRO A 171 -3.13 22.77 -8.20
N PRO A 172 -4.07 22.46 -7.27
CA PRO A 172 -5.38 21.92 -7.60
C PRO A 172 -6.39 23.01 -8.04
N LEU A 173 -5.96 24.01 -8.83
CA LEU A 173 -6.72 25.21 -9.18
C LEU A 173 -8.06 24.91 -9.86
N VAL A 174 -8.03 24.08 -10.92
CA VAL A 174 -9.23 23.77 -11.71
C VAL A 174 -10.23 22.98 -10.88
N PHE A 175 -9.74 21.97 -10.14
CA PHE A 175 -10.59 21.18 -9.26
C PHE A 175 -11.23 22.03 -8.17
N LEU A 176 -10.46 22.86 -7.48
CA LEU A 176 -10.97 23.76 -6.44
C LEU A 176 -11.99 24.75 -6.98
N SER A 177 -11.77 25.32 -8.18
CA SER A 177 -12.72 26.22 -8.83
C SER A 177 -14.05 25.53 -9.13
N MET A 178 -14.00 24.29 -9.64
CA MET A 178 -15.21 23.50 -9.90
C MET A 178 -15.93 23.13 -8.60
N LEU A 179 -15.20 22.74 -7.56
CA LEU A 179 -15.76 22.43 -6.25
C LEU A 179 -16.52 23.64 -5.67
N ARG A 180 -15.89 24.81 -5.66
CA ARG A 180 -16.50 26.06 -5.16
C ARG A 180 -17.73 26.49 -5.96
N LYS A 181 -17.73 26.27 -7.27
CA LYS A 181 -18.90 26.55 -8.13
C LYS A 181 -20.09 25.65 -7.79
N LEU A 182 -19.83 24.37 -7.48
CA LEU A 182 -20.87 23.37 -7.22
C LEU A 182 -21.32 23.30 -5.77
N ALA A 183 -20.51 23.75 -4.86
CA ALA A 183 -20.74 23.70 -3.43
C ALA A 183 -20.29 25.04 -2.80
N PRO A 184 -21.20 26.05 -2.73
CA PRO A 184 -20.88 27.40 -2.31
C PRO A 184 -20.26 27.52 -0.92
N GLN A 185 -20.51 26.58 -0.01
CA GLN A 185 -19.89 26.54 1.31
C GLN A 185 -18.35 26.51 1.24
N PHE A 186 -17.76 25.89 0.21
CA PHE A 186 -16.31 25.91 0.00
C PHE A 186 -15.78 27.25 -0.57
N ALA A 187 -16.68 28.18 -0.87
CA ALA A 187 -16.35 29.54 -1.32
C ALA A 187 -16.62 30.59 -0.24
N GLU A 188 -17.01 30.21 0.97
CA GLU A 188 -17.19 31.14 2.07
C GLU A 188 -15.89 31.89 2.38
N THR A 189 -16.03 33.18 2.73
CA THR A 189 -14.91 34.06 3.04
C THR A 189 -14.72 34.21 4.55
N ALA A 190 -13.46 34.25 4.98
CA ALA A 190 -13.13 34.54 6.37
C ALA A 190 -13.24 36.05 6.68
N GLU A 191 -13.46 36.40 7.95
CA GLU A 191 -13.56 37.80 8.41
C GLU A 191 -12.32 38.66 8.04
N GLY A 192 -11.14 38.03 7.92
CA GLY A 192 -9.88 38.68 7.51
C GLY A 192 -9.66 38.79 6.00
N GLY A 193 -10.64 38.39 5.18
CA GLY A 193 -10.49 38.26 3.73
C GLY A 193 -9.88 36.91 3.31
N GLY A 194 -10.04 36.56 2.03
CA GLY A 194 -9.69 35.23 1.54
C GLY A 194 -10.76 34.18 1.87
N PHE A 195 -10.53 32.94 1.43
CA PHE A 195 -11.48 31.87 1.68
C PHE A 195 -11.30 31.26 3.08
N ALA A 196 -12.42 30.95 3.75
CA ALA A 196 -12.42 30.28 5.03
C ALA A 196 -11.91 28.83 4.92
N GLN A 197 -11.32 28.34 6.00
CA GLN A 197 -10.98 26.91 6.12
C GLN A 197 -12.27 26.11 6.22
N GLN A 198 -12.33 24.98 5.51
CA GLN A 198 -13.48 24.11 5.49
C GLN A 198 -13.17 22.72 6.12
N ASP A 199 -14.20 21.91 6.29
CA ASP A 199 -14.07 20.59 6.90
C ASP A 199 -13.67 19.52 5.86
N ALA A 200 -12.69 18.68 6.21
CA ALA A 200 -12.23 17.62 5.33
C ALA A 200 -13.28 16.49 5.14
N GLU A 201 -14.16 16.26 6.14
CA GLU A 201 -15.27 15.32 6.00
C GLU A 201 -16.31 15.82 5.01
N GLU A 202 -16.68 17.10 5.08
CA GLU A 202 -17.60 17.70 4.11
C GLU A 202 -17.04 17.65 2.69
N ALA A 203 -15.73 17.91 2.53
CA ALA A 203 -15.04 17.78 1.25
C ALA A 203 -15.06 16.33 0.74
N TRP A 204 -14.78 15.37 1.61
CA TRP A 204 -14.84 13.94 1.30
C TRP A 204 -16.23 13.55 0.80
N MET A 205 -17.27 13.86 1.56
CA MET A 205 -18.65 13.51 1.21
C MET A 205 -19.09 14.16 -0.09
N ARG A 206 -18.73 15.43 -0.32
CA ARG A 206 -19.06 16.13 -1.57
C ARG A 206 -18.38 15.51 -2.79
N ILE A 207 -17.11 15.08 -2.64
CA ILE A 207 -16.39 14.41 -3.72
C ILE A 207 -16.99 13.04 -3.99
N VAL A 208 -17.27 12.23 -2.96
CA VAL A 208 -17.92 10.93 -3.10
C VAL A 208 -19.29 11.06 -3.78
N GLN A 209 -20.07 12.08 -3.44
CA GLN A 209 -21.32 12.36 -4.12
C GLN A 209 -21.12 12.63 -5.63
N ALA A 210 -20.11 13.41 -6.00
CA ALA A 210 -19.80 13.65 -7.42
C ALA A 210 -19.33 12.36 -8.13
N LEU A 211 -18.57 11.51 -7.45
CA LEU A 211 -18.10 10.22 -7.99
C LEU A 211 -19.25 9.21 -8.25
N ALA A 212 -20.47 9.46 -7.76
CA ALA A 212 -21.61 8.59 -8.00
C ALA A 212 -21.99 8.44 -9.48
N ILE A 213 -21.59 9.39 -10.33
CA ILE A 213 -21.79 9.29 -11.78
C ILE A 213 -20.73 8.43 -12.49
N LEU A 214 -19.62 8.17 -11.83
CA LEU A 214 -18.48 7.46 -12.41
C LEU A 214 -18.84 5.98 -12.66
N PRO A 215 -18.67 5.46 -13.88
CA PRO A 215 -18.87 4.04 -14.14
C PRO A 215 -17.87 3.18 -13.34
N ALA A 216 -18.28 2.00 -12.96
CA ALA A 216 -17.38 1.00 -12.39
C ALA A 216 -16.48 0.40 -13.48
N THR A 217 -15.29 -0.04 -13.10
CA THR A 217 -14.34 -0.67 -14.04
C THR A 217 -14.76 -2.07 -14.47
N THR A 218 -15.54 -2.76 -13.63
CA THR A 218 -16.00 -4.14 -13.88
C THR A 218 -17.16 -4.22 -14.86
N SER A 219 -18.04 -3.22 -14.88
CA SER A 219 -19.19 -3.16 -15.78
C SER A 219 -19.59 -1.73 -16.06
N PRO A 220 -19.81 -1.32 -17.32
CA PRO A 220 -20.24 0.05 -17.65
C PRO A 220 -21.62 0.44 -17.07
N ASN A 221 -22.44 -0.55 -16.73
CA ASN A 221 -23.77 -0.33 -16.15
C ASN A 221 -23.73 -0.11 -14.63
N ASP A 222 -22.65 -0.55 -13.98
CA ASP A 222 -22.45 -0.37 -12.55
C ASP A 222 -21.80 0.97 -12.27
N ARG A 223 -21.93 1.45 -11.04
CA ARG A 223 -21.38 2.73 -10.59
C ARG A 223 -20.28 2.49 -9.56
N PHE A 224 -19.22 3.30 -9.65
CA PHE A 224 -18.03 3.19 -8.79
C PHE A 224 -18.38 3.27 -7.30
N VAL A 225 -19.17 4.27 -6.89
CA VAL A 225 -19.49 4.48 -5.48
C VAL A 225 -20.31 3.34 -4.88
N PRO A 226 -21.44 2.91 -5.48
CA PRO A 226 -22.17 1.73 -4.98
C PRO A 226 -21.31 0.47 -4.91
N GLN A 227 -20.43 0.27 -5.86
CA GLN A 227 -19.60 -0.93 -5.92
C GLN A 227 -18.52 -0.95 -4.83
N TYR A 228 -17.73 0.11 -4.70
CA TYR A 228 -16.50 0.10 -3.89
C TYR A 228 -16.59 0.85 -2.56
N LEU A 229 -17.48 1.86 -2.45
CA LEU A 229 -17.55 2.77 -1.30
C LEU A 229 -18.86 2.68 -0.51
N SER A 230 -19.91 2.08 -1.06
CA SER A 230 -21.19 1.98 -0.35
C SER A 230 -21.29 0.68 0.41
N GLY A 231 -21.53 0.76 1.71
CA GLY A 231 -22.03 -0.35 2.51
C GLY A 231 -23.56 -0.33 2.60
N THR A 232 -24.14 -1.36 3.17
CA THR A 232 -25.57 -1.41 3.50
C THR A 232 -25.73 -1.59 5.01
N MET A 233 -26.50 -0.70 5.61
CA MET A 233 -26.86 -0.76 7.03
C MET A 233 -28.24 -1.40 7.16
N ALA A 234 -28.34 -2.48 7.91
CA ALA A 234 -29.60 -3.03 8.42
C ALA A 234 -29.95 -2.31 9.72
N ILE A 235 -31.16 -1.79 9.81
CA ILE A 235 -31.65 -0.98 10.89
C ILE A 235 -32.88 -1.67 11.46
N GLU A 236 -32.82 -2.01 12.74
CA GLU A 236 -33.96 -2.48 13.51
C GLU A 236 -34.44 -1.38 14.44
N ARG A 237 -35.70 -0.99 14.31
CA ARG A 237 -36.31 0.04 15.11
C ARG A 237 -37.48 -0.54 15.91
N GLN A 238 -37.41 -0.44 17.25
CA GLN A 238 -38.40 -0.97 18.17
C GLN A 238 -38.91 0.12 19.09
N CYS A 239 -40.23 0.15 19.28
CA CYS A 239 -40.84 1.01 20.29
C CYS A 239 -40.45 0.54 21.70
N VAL A 240 -39.89 1.46 22.51
CA VAL A 240 -39.49 1.15 23.90
C VAL A 240 -40.69 1.16 24.84
N GLU A 241 -41.75 1.90 24.49
CA GLU A 241 -42.91 2.14 25.30
C GLU A 241 -44.10 1.17 25.07
N SER A 242 -44.00 0.36 23.98
CA SER A 242 -45.03 -0.64 23.63
C SER A 242 -44.39 -1.89 23.06
N SER A 243 -44.73 -3.05 23.64
CA SER A 243 -44.36 -4.36 23.10
C SER A 243 -45.30 -4.84 22.00
N ASP A 244 -46.46 -4.20 21.81
CA ASP A 244 -47.47 -4.61 20.86
C ASP A 244 -47.14 -4.11 19.41
N GLU A 245 -46.17 -3.20 19.28
CA GLU A 245 -45.68 -2.72 18.01
C GLU A 245 -44.50 -3.58 17.55
N ALA A 246 -44.68 -4.27 16.42
CA ALA A 246 -43.62 -5.12 15.86
C ALA A 246 -42.42 -4.27 15.44
N PRO A 247 -41.18 -4.76 15.64
CA PRO A 247 -39.96 -4.06 15.16
C PRO A 247 -39.99 -3.81 13.66
N THR A 248 -39.62 -2.60 13.25
CA THR A 248 -39.50 -2.24 11.84
C THR A 248 -38.07 -2.51 11.35
N GLN A 249 -37.97 -3.23 10.25
CA GLN A 249 -36.68 -3.53 9.60
C GLN A 249 -36.51 -2.63 8.37
N LEU A 250 -35.36 -1.94 8.28
CA LEU A 250 -35.01 -1.05 7.18
C LEU A 250 -33.61 -1.39 6.68
N LYS A 251 -33.32 -1.07 5.42
CA LYS A 251 -31.97 -1.12 4.85
C LYS A 251 -31.64 0.22 4.18
N GLU A 252 -30.50 0.79 4.55
CA GLU A 252 -30.04 2.07 4.02
C GLU A 252 -28.58 1.95 3.57
N PRO A 253 -28.22 2.60 2.43
CA PRO A 253 -26.81 2.70 2.06
C PRO A 253 -26.07 3.66 2.99
N PHE A 254 -24.80 3.35 3.25
CA PHE A 254 -23.88 4.27 3.94
C PHE A 254 -22.55 4.34 3.19
N HIS A 255 -21.85 5.47 3.29
CA HIS A 255 -20.57 5.71 2.64
C HIS A 255 -19.44 5.97 3.64
N MET A 256 -19.75 6.05 4.91
CA MET A 256 -18.80 6.34 5.98
C MET A 256 -19.37 5.89 7.32
N LEU A 257 -18.55 5.33 8.19
CA LEU A 257 -18.91 5.05 9.57
C LEU A 257 -18.54 6.22 10.47
N GLN A 258 -19.37 6.50 11.46
CA GLN A 258 -19.12 7.53 12.46
C GLN A 258 -18.54 6.88 13.71
N CYS A 259 -17.40 7.36 14.19
CA CYS A 259 -16.85 7.03 15.50
C CYS A 259 -17.18 8.17 16.45
N THR A 260 -18.24 8.00 17.23
CA THR A 260 -18.65 8.95 18.26
C THR A 260 -17.67 8.92 19.44
N ILE A 261 -17.24 10.09 19.89
CA ILE A 261 -16.26 10.21 20.96
C ILE A 261 -16.94 10.77 22.22
N SER A 262 -17.19 9.90 23.18
CA SER A 262 -17.69 10.22 24.51
C SER A 262 -16.56 10.29 25.54
N SER A 263 -16.90 10.52 26.80
CA SER A 263 -15.95 10.48 27.92
C SER A 263 -15.39 9.06 28.18
N THR A 264 -16.01 8.02 27.66
CA THR A 264 -15.64 6.60 27.86
C THR A 264 -14.96 5.97 26.64
N THR A 265 -15.06 6.59 25.44
CA THR A 265 -14.50 6.07 24.19
C THR A 265 -12.98 6.08 24.22
N ASN A 266 -12.34 4.92 24.14
CA ASN A 266 -10.89 4.75 24.14
C ASN A 266 -10.33 4.16 22.83
N ASP A 267 -11.20 3.54 22.04
CA ASP A 267 -10.88 2.91 20.77
C ASP A 267 -11.97 3.16 19.71
N MET A 268 -11.60 2.99 18.44
CA MET A 268 -12.45 3.25 17.29
C MET A 268 -13.70 2.36 17.27
N GLU A 269 -13.54 1.07 17.57
CA GLU A 269 -14.65 0.13 17.47
C GLU A 269 -15.75 0.41 18.49
N SER A 270 -15.38 0.75 19.74
CA SER A 270 -16.35 1.16 20.75
C SER A 270 -17.09 2.43 20.33
N GLY A 271 -16.38 3.44 19.79
CA GLY A 271 -17.01 4.66 19.29
C GLY A 271 -17.95 4.45 18.09
N ILE A 272 -17.65 3.47 17.23
CA ILE A 272 -18.55 3.08 16.14
C ILE A 272 -19.78 2.35 16.71
N LYS A 273 -19.60 1.41 17.63
CA LYS A 273 -20.73 0.70 18.29
C LYS A 273 -21.67 1.67 18.99
N ASP A 274 -21.12 2.69 19.67
CA ASP A 274 -21.92 3.73 20.31
C ASP A 274 -22.77 4.51 19.28
N SER A 275 -22.26 4.74 18.07
CA SER A 275 -23.00 5.40 16.99
C SER A 275 -24.07 4.50 16.32
N MET A 276 -23.97 3.18 16.52
CA MET A 276 -24.90 2.20 15.95
C MET A 276 -26.15 1.95 16.78
N THR A 277 -26.23 2.53 17.97
CA THR A 277 -27.42 2.48 18.80
C THR A 277 -27.86 3.89 19.14
N GLN A 278 -29.08 4.24 18.81
CA GLN A 278 -29.64 5.56 19.13
C GLN A 278 -31.08 5.47 19.58
N GLN A 279 -31.48 6.44 20.37
CA GLN A 279 -32.88 6.65 20.72
C GLN A 279 -33.41 7.82 19.90
N LEU A 280 -34.63 7.68 19.41
CA LEU A 280 -35.34 8.71 18.66
C LEU A 280 -36.81 8.78 19.06
N GLU A 281 -37.40 9.95 18.98
CA GLU A 281 -38.83 10.13 19.14
C GLU A 281 -39.53 10.07 17.78
N LYS A 282 -40.54 9.26 17.64
CA LYS A 282 -41.37 9.11 16.45
C LYS A 282 -42.81 8.93 16.85
N HIS A 283 -43.77 9.36 16.00
CA HIS A 283 -45.19 9.06 16.21
C HIS A 283 -45.41 7.56 16.12
N SER A 284 -46.04 7.00 17.17
CA SER A 284 -46.48 5.61 17.20
C SER A 284 -47.96 5.55 16.82
N ASP A 285 -48.23 4.78 15.77
CA ASP A 285 -49.63 4.56 15.33
C ASP A 285 -50.41 3.73 16.34
N THR A 286 -49.72 2.89 17.13
CA THR A 286 -50.32 2.07 18.18
C THR A 286 -50.68 2.91 19.37
N LEU A 287 -49.79 3.80 19.84
CA LEU A 287 -49.99 4.67 20.98
C LEU A 287 -50.68 6.00 20.64
N GLN A 288 -50.86 6.34 19.37
CA GLN A 288 -51.46 7.58 18.85
C GLN A 288 -50.82 8.85 19.45
N ARG A 289 -49.47 8.77 19.72
CA ARG A 289 -48.66 9.88 20.24
C ARG A 289 -47.19 9.68 19.89
N ALA A 290 -46.41 10.71 20.11
CA ALA A 290 -44.94 10.56 20.07
C ALA A 290 -44.50 9.55 21.15
N ALA A 291 -43.65 8.63 20.76
CA ALA A 291 -43.08 7.59 21.61
C ALA A 291 -41.59 7.45 21.36
N SER A 292 -40.90 6.91 22.35
CA SER A 292 -39.45 6.65 22.24
C SER A 292 -39.20 5.30 21.53
N TYR A 293 -38.31 5.33 20.57
CA TYR A 293 -37.85 4.15 19.81
C TYR A 293 -36.36 3.95 20.03
N GLU A 294 -35.97 2.70 20.23
CA GLU A 294 -34.58 2.29 20.12
C GLU A 294 -34.30 1.84 18.70
N GLU A 295 -33.24 2.38 18.11
CA GLU A 295 -32.76 2.01 16.78
C GLU A 295 -31.40 1.33 16.91
N LYS A 296 -31.32 0.06 16.46
CA LYS A 296 -30.07 -0.72 16.38
C LYS A 296 -29.68 -0.91 14.94
N ARG A 297 -28.43 -0.60 14.65
CA ARG A 297 -27.84 -0.68 13.32
C ARG A 297 -26.79 -1.77 13.27
N ARG A 298 -26.76 -2.52 12.16
CA ARG A 298 -25.72 -3.50 11.85
C ARG A 298 -25.39 -3.46 10.38
N ILE A 299 -24.16 -3.80 10.02
CA ILE A 299 -23.71 -3.76 8.62
C ILE A 299 -24.17 -5.05 7.92
N ALA A 300 -24.97 -4.91 6.87
CA ALA A 300 -25.43 -6.02 6.03
C ALA A 300 -24.57 -6.19 4.74
N ARG A 301 -23.78 -5.17 4.37
CA ARG A 301 -22.80 -5.22 3.28
C ARG A 301 -21.57 -4.41 3.65
N LEU A 302 -20.41 -5.01 3.59
CA LEU A 302 -19.11 -4.36 3.82
C LEU A 302 -18.50 -3.92 2.47
N PRO A 303 -18.17 -2.64 2.26
CA PRO A 303 -17.56 -2.17 1.01
C PRO A 303 -16.07 -2.50 0.95
N ALA A 304 -15.48 -2.45 -0.26
CA ALA A 304 -14.04 -2.61 -0.44
C ALA A 304 -13.22 -1.51 0.25
N PHE A 305 -13.72 -0.29 0.23
CA PHE A 305 -13.11 0.85 0.93
C PHE A 305 -14.10 1.41 1.94
N LEU A 306 -13.68 1.44 3.19
CA LEU A 306 -14.51 1.83 4.32
C LEU A 306 -13.91 3.04 5.04
N PRO A 307 -14.44 4.25 4.78
CA PRO A 307 -14.06 5.43 5.54
C PRO A 307 -14.64 5.41 6.95
N VAL A 308 -13.87 5.89 7.92
CA VAL A 308 -14.31 6.09 9.30
C VAL A 308 -14.01 7.52 9.71
N HIS A 309 -15.03 8.26 10.11
CA HIS A 309 -14.91 9.62 10.62
C HIS A 309 -14.91 9.65 12.14
N PHE A 310 -13.90 10.23 12.72
CA PHE A 310 -13.85 10.53 14.15
C PHE A 310 -14.59 11.84 14.42
N VAL A 311 -15.75 11.77 15.05
CA VAL A 311 -16.60 12.93 15.36
C VAL A 311 -15.94 13.73 16.48
N ARG A 312 -14.91 14.52 16.10
CA ARG A 312 -14.10 15.29 17.04
C ARG A 312 -14.60 16.71 17.25
N PHE A 313 -15.44 17.22 16.39
CA PHE A 313 -15.95 18.57 16.50
C PHE A 313 -17.40 18.56 17.01
N TYR A 314 -17.65 19.33 18.08
CA TYR A 314 -18.98 19.50 18.63
C TYR A 314 -19.23 20.97 18.96
N TRP A 315 -20.49 21.37 18.89
CA TRP A 315 -20.91 22.72 19.20
C TRP A 315 -21.05 22.91 20.70
N ARG A 316 -20.19 23.74 21.32
CA ARG A 316 -20.32 24.15 22.72
C ARG A 316 -21.28 25.33 22.82
N ARG A 317 -22.46 25.08 23.38
CA ARG A 317 -23.53 26.07 23.53
C ARG A 317 -23.15 27.21 24.48
N ASP A 318 -22.32 26.93 25.50
CA ASP A 318 -21.86 27.90 26.50
C ASP A 318 -20.93 28.99 25.93
N ILE A 319 -20.11 28.65 24.94
CA ILE A 319 -19.19 29.58 24.27
C ILE A 319 -19.57 29.85 22.81
N GLN A 320 -20.64 29.24 22.32
CA GLN A 320 -21.14 29.36 20.93
C GLN A 320 -20.04 29.12 19.87
N LYS A 321 -19.22 28.09 20.10
CA LYS A 321 -18.12 27.72 19.18
C LYS A 321 -18.04 26.22 18.97
N LYS A 322 -17.63 25.82 17.77
CA LYS A 322 -17.17 24.45 17.47
C LYS A 322 -15.86 24.19 18.21
N THR A 323 -15.82 23.19 19.07
CA THR A 323 -14.66 22.83 19.87
C THR A 323 -14.24 21.40 19.56
N LYS A 324 -12.94 21.15 19.56
CA LYS A 324 -12.36 19.85 19.27
C LYS A 324 -12.25 18.97 20.52
N ILE A 325 -12.65 17.72 20.42
CA ILE A 325 -12.45 16.69 21.42
C ILE A 325 -11.02 16.14 21.31
N MET A 326 -10.17 16.44 22.28
CA MET A 326 -8.75 16.07 22.29
C MET A 326 -8.50 14.66 22.82
N ARG A 327 -9.55 13.90 23.16
CA ARG A 327 -9.43 12.56 23.71
C ARG A 327 -8.62 11.63 22.82
N LYS A 328 -7.78 10.81 23.44
CA LYS A 328 -7.05 9.72 22.77
C LYS A 328 -8.03 8.59 22.43
N VAL A 329 -8.13 8.28 21.14
CA VAL A 329 -8.93 7.16 20.60
C VAL A 329 -8.03 6.33 19.71
N LYS A 330 -7.74 5.11 20.13
CA LYS A 330 -6.88 4.18 19.39
C LYS A 330 -7.60 3.65 18.16
N PHE A 331 -6.88 3.45 17.09
CA PHE A 331 -7.37 2.79 15.88
C PHE A 331 -6.39 1.71 15.41
N PRO A 332 -6.87 0.56 14.91
CA PRO A 332 -6.02 -0.52 14.46
C PRO A 332 -5.47 -0.26 13.06
N LYS A 333 -4.25 -0.73 12.78
CA LYS A 333 -3.68 -0.76 11.43
C LYS A 333 -4.28 -1.90 10.58
N GLU A 334 -4.66 -2.99 11.24
CA GLU A 334 -5.47 -4.09 10.70
C GLU A 334 -6.72 -4.24 11.55
N TRP A 335 -7.89 -4.27 10.91
CA TRP A 335 -9.16 -4.26 11.59
C TRP A 335 -10.06 -5.40 11.15
N ASP A 336 -10.67 -6.08 12.10
CA ASP A 336 -11.72 -7.08 11.90
C ASP A 336 -13.08 -6.44 12.21
N ALA A 337 -13.84 -6.10 11.19
CA ALA A 337 -15.13 -5.44 11.32
C ALA A 337 -16.29 -6.43 11.60
N SER A 338 -16.02 -7.71 11.79
CA SER A 338 -17.05 -8.76 11.95
C SER A 338 -17.94 -8.58 13.17
N ALA A 339 -17.49 -7.83 14.18
CA ALA A 339 -18.31 -7.51 15.34
C ALA A 339 -19.46 -6.52 15.06
N LEU A 340 -19.44 -5.85 13.91
CA LEU A 340 -20.38 -4.80 13.52
C LEU A 340 -21.42 -5.27 12.49
N VAL A 341 -21.28 -6.48 11.95
CA VAL A 341 -22.14 -6.97 10.88
C VAL A 341 -23.39 -7.68 11.40
N THR A 342 -24.35 -7.91 10.52
CA THR A 342 -25.53 -8.75 10.82
C THR A 342 -25.10 -10.21 11.03
N PRO A 343 -25.88 -11.01 11.78
CA PRO A 343 -25.58 -12.43 11.97
C PRO A 343 -25.43 -13.20 10.65
N GLU A 344 -26.28 -12.92 9.66
CA GLU A 344 -26.26 -13.56 8.35
C GLU A 344 -24.94 -13.27 7.61
N LEU A 345 -24.50 -12.01 7.60
CA LEU A 345 -23.22 -11.66 6.98
C LEU A 345 -22.05 -12.26 7.76
N ALA A 346 -22.13 -12.32 9.10
CA ALA A 346 -21.09 -12.93 9.92
C ALA A 346 -20.87 -14.41 9.60
N GLU A 347 -21.95 -15.17 9.35
CA GLU A 347 -21.88 -16.58 8.92
C GLU A 347 -21.22 -16.74 7.56
N LEU A 348 -21.52 -15.87 6.60
CA LEU A 348 -20.96 -15.91 5.25
C LEU A 348 -19.45 -15.56 5.22
N ILE A 349 -19.00 -14.59 6.00
CA ILE A 349 -17.60 -14.14 6.02
C ILE A 349 -16.69 -14.97 6.93
N ALA A 350 -17.24 -15.71 7.90
CA ALA A 350 -16.45 -16.43 8.90
C ALA A 350 -15.48 -17.47 8.30
N PRO A 351 -15.88 -18.35 7.36
CA PRO A 351 -14.97 -19.33 6.75
C PRO A 351 -13.88 -18.63 5.93
N VAL A 352 -14.24 -17.59 5.17
CA VAL A 352 -13.32 -16.80 4.33
C VAL A 352 -12.27 -16.10 5.21
N ARG A 353 -12.71 -15.48 6.31
CA ARG A 353 -11.83 -14.83 7.29
C ARG A 353 -10.85 -15.81 7.93
N SER A 354 -11.33 -17.00 8.31
CA SER A 354 -10.49 -18.03 8.90
C SER A 354 -9.42 -18.51 7.92
N LYS A 355 -9.80 -18.79 6.67
CA LYS A 355 -8.86 -19.20 5.62
C LYS A 355 -7.85 -18.10 5.30
N MET A 356 -8.28 -16.85 5.22
CA MET A 356 -7.36 -15.72 5.00
C MET A 356 -6.32 -15.60 6.12
N ARG A 357 -6.72 -15.72 7.39
CA ARG A 357 -5.79 -15.68 8.52
C ARG A 357 -4.79 -16.83 8.50
N GLU A 358 -5.23 -18.04 8.15
CA GLU A 358 -4.35 -19.20 7.97
C GLU A 358 -3.28 -18.92 6.91
N ILE A 359 -3.70 -18.52 5.71
CA ILE A 359 -2.80 -18.21 4.58
C ILE A 359 -1.82 -17.08 4.94
N LEU A 360 -2.28 -16.00 5.56
CA LEU A 360 -1.44 -14.88 5.93
C LEU A 360 -0.39 -15.28 6.97
N LYS A 361 -0.75 -16.14 7.94
CA LYS A 361 0.18 -16.69 8.92
C LYS A 361 1.27 -17.53 8.25
N GLU A 362 0.88 -18.44 7.34
CA GLU A 362 1.83 -19.28 6.60
C GLU A 362 2.76 -18.42 5.71
N ARG A 363 2.25 -17.39 5.05
CA ARG A 363 3.07 -16.45 4.27
C ARG A 363 4.09 -15.71 5.14
N ASP A 364 3.69 -15.27 6.33
CA ASP A 364 4.59 -14.60 7.29
C ASP A 364 5.71 -15.56 7.76
N GLU A 365 5.37 -16.81 8.06
CA GLU A 365 6.36 -17.82 8.42
C GLU A 365 7.36 -18.10 7.29
N ARG A 366 6.87 -18.26 6.05
CA ARG A 366 7.75 -18.43 4.87
C ARG A 366 8.61 -17.19 4.61
N ALA A 367 8.05 -16.00 4.78
CA ALA A 367 8.81 -14.75 4.64
C ALA A 367 9.96 -14.64 5.65
N LYS A 368 9.73 -15.06 6.89
CA LYS A 368 10.77 -15.12 7.94
C LYS A 368 11.89 -16.13 7.59
N VAL A 369 11.52 -17.30 7.06
CA VAL A 369 12.49 -18.29 6.59
C VAL A 369 13.33 -17.74 5.43
N ARG A 370 12.69 -17.11 4.44
CA ARG A 370 13.40 -16.44 3.32
C ARG A 370 14.34 -15.32 3.76
N ALA A 371 13.92 -14.51 4.72
CA ALA A 371 14.75 -13.42 5.24
C ALA A 371 16.02 -13.98 5.95
N ARG A 372 15.89 -15.06 6.71
CA ARG A 372 17.02 -15.75 7.36
C ARG A 372 17.97 -16.36 6.33
N ALA A 373 17.42 -17.01 5.29
CA ALA A 373 18.20 -17.61 4.21
C ALA A 373 19.03 -16.59 3.42
N LYS A 374 18.49 -15.39 3.17
CA LYS A 374 19.23 -14.29 2.52
C LYS A 374 20.39 -13.77 3.38
N GLY A 375 20.27 -13.81 4.71
CA GLY A 375 21.31 -13.35 5.63
C GLY A 375 22.46 -14.35 5.86
N ARG A 376 22.26 -15.66 5.62
CA ARG A 376 23.24 -16.73 5.85
C ARG A 376 23.07 -17.87 4.85
N PRO A 377 23.65 -17.75 3.64
CA PRO A 377 23.46 -18.73 2.58
C PRO A 377 23.91 -20.15 2.94
N ASP A 378 24.94 -20.28 3.78
CA ASP A 378 25.50 -21.58 4.17
C ASP A 378 24.64 -22.36 5.19
N GLU A 379 23.84 -21.67 5.99
CA GLU A 379 22.88 -22.28 6.93
C GLU A 379 21.51 -22.58 6.30
N ALA A 380 21.18 -21.93 5.17
CA ALA A 380 19.92 -22.12 4.47
C ALA A 380 19.74 -23.54 3.89
N ALA A 381 20.86 -24.25 3.61
CA ALA A 381 20.84 -25.62 3.13
C ALA A 381 20.64 -26.68 4.25
N ALA A 382 20.74 -26.28 5.51
CA ALA A 382 20.70 -27.18 6.66
C ALA A 382 19.32 -27.26 7.35
N VAL A 383 18.35 -26.41 6.95
CA VAL A 383 17.01 -26.45 7.51
C VAL A 383 16.15 -27.40 6.68
N GLU A 384 15.67 -28.46 7.32
CA GLU A 384 14.67 -29.38 6.75
C GLU A 384 13.44 -28.54 6.32
N GLY A 385 13.21 -28.38 5.00
CA GLY A 385 12.20 -27.48 4.45
C GLY A 385 12.72 -26.12 3.98
N GLY A 386 13.91 -26.05 3.35
CA GLY A 386 14.60 -24.82 2.90
C GLY A 386 13.70 -23.77 2.26
N ALA A 387 14.15 -22.50 2.25
CA ALA A 387 13.39 -21.38 1.68
C ALA A 387 12.95 -21.67 0.25
N LEU A 388 11.67 -21.49 -0.04
CA LEU A 388 11.12 -21.63 -1.39
C LEU A 388 11.82 -20.65 -2.36
N THR A 389 12.07 -21.12 -3.59
CA THR A 389 12.50 -20.23 -4.68
C THR A 389 11.39 -19.22 -5.00
N ASP A 390 11.74 -18.16 -5.72
CA ASP A 390 10.75 -17.14 -6.12
C ASP A 390 9.63 -17.74 -6.99
N GLU A 391 9.95 -18.71 -7.85
CA GLU A 391 8.97 -19.42 -8.68
C GLU A 391 8.07 -20.31 -7.85
N GLN A 392 8.63 -21.04 -6.90
CA GLN A 392 7.86 -21.89 -5.98
C GLN A 392 6.94 -21.06 -5.08
N GLU A 393 7.40 -19.92 -4.58
CA GLU A 393 6.56 -19.01 -3.77
C GLU A 393 5.42 -18.41 -4.60
N LYS A 394 5.67 -18.03 -5.86
CA LYS A 394 4.59 -17.57 -6.78
C LYS A 394 3.57 -18.67 -7.04
N ALA A 395 4.02 -19.88 -7.29
CA ALA A 395 3.14 -21.04 -7.50
C ALA A 395 2.30 -21.35 -6.24
N GLN A 396 2.93 -21.30 -5.05
CA GLN A 396 2.24 -21.49 -3.78
C GLN A 396 1.19 -20.41 -3.54
N ARG A 397 1.51 -19.12 -3.79
CA ARG A 397 0.55 -18.02 -3.67
C ARG A 397 -0.62 -18.14 -4.65
N ALA A 398 -0.39 -18.64 -5.86
CA ALA A 398 -1.47 -18.90 -6.82
C ALA A 398 -2.42 -20.01 -6.33
N LYS A 399 -1.87 -21.08 -5.73
CA LYS A 399 -2.65 -22.15 -5.11
C LYS A 399 -3.47 -21.62 -3.93
N GLU A 400 -2.85 -20.88 -3.03
CA GLU A 400 -3.51 -20.25 -1.88
C GLU A 400 -4.67 -19.32 -2.31
N LYS A 401 -4.44 -18.54 -3.38
CA LYS A 401 -5.49 -17.69 -3.95
C LYS A 401 -6.68 -18.51 -4.47
N ALA A 402 -6.42 -19.60 -5.17
CA ALA A 402 -7.48 -20.49 -5.67
C ALA A 402 -8.25 -21.15 -4.51
N GLU A 403 -7.55 -21.63 -3.48
CA GLU A 403 -8.17 -22.19 -2.26
C GLU A 403 -9.02 -21.14 -1.54
N PHE A 404 -8.51 -19.92 -1.39
CA PHE A 404 -9.24 -18.81 -0.79
C PHE A 404 -10.50 -18.46 -1.58
N GLU A 405 -10.39 -18.32 -2.91
CA GLU A 405 -11.53 -18.04 -3.79
C GLU A 405 -12.60 -19.14 -3.73
N ALA A 406 -12.22 -20.40 -3.53
CA ALA A 406 -13.14 -21.50 -3.36
C ALA A 406 -13.97 -21.43 -2.05
N THR A 407 -13.46 -20.75 -1.01
CA THR A 407 -14.19 -20.60 0.26
C THR A 407 -15.21 -19.46 0.25
N ILE A 408 -15.18 -18.58 -0.77
CA ILE A 408 -16.09 -17.45 -0.86
C ILE A 408 -17.48 -17.93 -1.30
N ASP A 409 -18.51 -17.56 -0.52
CA ASP A 409 -19.89 -17.84 -0.90
C ASP A 409 -20.29 -17.20 -2.24
N ALA A 410 -21.16 -17.84 -2.98
CA ALA A 410 -21.59 -17.40 -4.30
C ALA A 410 -22.21 -15.99 -4.30
N SER A 411 -22.95 -15.64 -3.24
CA SER A 411 -23.57 -14.33 -3.08
C SER A 411 -22.53 -13.22 -2.92
N LEU A 412 -21.50 -13.45 -2.11
CA LEU A 412 -20.38 -12.51 -1.92
C LEU A 412 -19.49 -12.43 -3.17
N ARG A 413 -19.31 -13.56 -3.87
CA ARG A 413 -18.51 -13.58 -5.11
C ARG A 413 -19.16 -12.78 -6.23
N SER A 414 -20.50 -12.78 -6.31
CA SER A 414 -21.25 -12.01 -7.31
C SER A 414 -21.32 -10.51 -6.99
N ASP A 415 -21.07 -10.11 -5.74
CA ASP A 415 -21.07 -8.71 -5.30
C ASP A 415 -19.66 -8.11 -5.47
N ALA A 416 -19.35 -7.69 -6.69
CA ALA A 416 -18.05 -7.07 -6.99
C ALA A 416 -17.82 -5.82 -6.12
N GLY A 417 -16.64 -5.76 -5.50
CA GLY A 417 -16.27 -4.63 -4.64
C GLY A 417 -16.79 -4.72 -3.20
N CYS A 418 -17.39 -5.84 -2.77
CA CYS A 418 -17.64 -6.10 -1.36
C CYS A 418 -16.38 -6.64 -0.65
N ASN A 419 -16.32 -6.49 0.67
CA ASN A 419 -15.33 -7.15 1.50
C ASN A 419 -15.83 -8.52 1.93
N VAL A 420 -15.26 -9.57 1.37
CA VAL A 420 -15.69 -10.97 1.57
C VAL A 420 -15.19 -11.60 2.87
N SER A 421 -14.24 -10.98 3.56
CA SER A 421 -13.61 -11.54 4.76
C SER A 421 -13.94 -10.79 6.05
N GLY A 422 -14.40 -9.55 5.94
CA GLY A 422 -14.55 -8.64 7.07
C GLY A 422 -13.23 -8.07 7.61
N LEU A 423 -12.09 -8.45 7.02
CA LEU A 423 -10.78 -7.93 7.40
C LEU A 423 -10.43 -6.71 6.56
N TYR A 424 -9.92 -5.69 7.25
CA TYR A 424 -9.49 -4.44 6.64
C TYR A 424 -8.04 -4.11 7.00
N GLU A 425 -7.39 -3.35 6.16
CA GLU A 425 -6.10 -2.72 6.42
C GLU A 425 -6.20 -1.21 6.24
N LEU A 426 -5.55 -0.46 7.12
CA LEU A 426 -5.51 0.99 7.05
C LEU A 426 -4.60 1.42 5.90
N VAL A 427 -5.11 2.27 4.99
CA VAL A 427 -4.37 2.75 3.81
C VAL A 427 -4.26 4.26 3.74
N GLY A 428 -5.11 5.00 4.46
CA GLY A 428 -5.09 6.45 4.47
C GLY A 428 -5.60 7.05 5.78
N ILE A 429 -5.03 8.19 6.17
CA ILE A 429 -5.44 8.96 7.35
C ILE A 429 -5.45 10.43 6.96
N VAL A 430 -6.55 11.14 7.24
CA VAL A 430 -6.56 12.59 7.33
C VAL A 430 -6.46 12.97 8.80
N THR A 431 -5.53 13.86 9.14
CA THR A 431 -5.33 14.35 10.49
C THR A 431 -5.59 15.84 10.57
N HIS A 432 -6.01 16.30 11.73
CA HIS A 432 -6.20 17.73 12.00
C HIS A 432 -5.36 18.16 13.20
N LYS A 433 -4.59 19.24 13.04
CA LYS A 433 -3.83 19.93 14.09
C LYS A 433 -4.52 21.24 14.45
N GLY A 434 -4.66 21.55 15.72
CA GLY A 434 -5.33 22.76 16.20
C GLY A 434 -6.53 22.42 17.11
N ALA A 435 -6.98 23.39 17.90
CA ALA A 435 -8.03 23.22 18.90
C ALA A 435 -9.44 23.54 18.38
N ALA A 436 -9.56 24.27 17.28
CA ALA A 436 -10.83 24.70 16.68
C ALA A 436 -11.01 24.11 15.28
N ALA A 437 -12.25 23.98 14.85
CA ALA A 437 -12.57 23.43 13.53
C ALA A 437 -12.30 24.42 12.38
N ASP A 438 -12.48 25.69 12.67
CA ASP A 438 -12.34 26.84 11.77
C ASP A 438 -10.91 27.40 11.73
N ALA A 439 -10.01 26.86 12.55
CA ALA A 439 -8.61 27.23 12.61
C ALA A 439 -7.75 26.00 12.93
N GLY A 440 -6.81 25.72 12.08
CA GLY A 440 -5.94 24.56 12.25
C GLY A 440 -5.33 24.14 10.93
N HIS A 441 -4.80 22.93 10.90
CA HIS A 441 -4.12 22.44 9.72
C HIS A 441 -4.42 20.95 9.48
N TYR A 442 -4.82 20.61 8.28
CA TYR A 442 -5.02 19.24 7.86
C TYR A 442 -3.76 18.70 7.18
N MET A 443 -3.44 17.45 7.46
CA MET A 443 -2.39 16.68 6.80
C MET A 443 -2.91 15.30 6.48
N SER A 444 -2.30 14.61 5.51
CA SER A 444 -2.66 13.24 5.22
C SER A 444 -1.46 12.29 5.29
N TRP A 445 -1.78 11.05 5.56
CA TRP A 445 -0.85 9.95 5.66
C TRP A 445 -1.40 8.83 4.78
N VAL A 446 -0.60 8.37 3.83
CA VAL A 446 -1.00 7.34 2.87
C VAL A 446 0.03 6.24 2.89
N ARG A 447 -0.42 5.00 3.00
CA ARG A 447 0.47 3.85 2.99
C ARG A 447 1.24 3.80 1.67
N LYS A 448 2.55 3.61 1.77
CA LYS A 448 3.39 3.41 0.60
C LYS A 448 3.24 1.95 0.15
N GLU A 449 2.66 1.75 -1.01
CA GLU A 449 2.49 0.40 -1.54
C GLU A 449 3.83 -0.12 -2.11
N PRO A 450 4.09 -1.43 -2.04
CA PRO A 450 5.19 -2.05 -2.78
C PRO A 450 5.07 -1.75 -4.27
N ARG A 451 6.17 -1.87 -4.99
CA ARG A 451 6.15 -1.73 -6.46
C ARG A 451 5.32 -2.86 -7.08
N ALA A 452 4.53 -2.54 -8.08
CA ALA A 452 3.64 -3.50 -8.75
C ALA A 452 4.41 -4.67 -9.41
N ASP A 453 5.68 -4.48 -9.77
CA ASP A 453 6.54 -5.51 -10.34
C ASP A 453 7.14 -6.48 -9.30
N ASP A 454 7.10 -6.14 -8.00
CA ASP A 454 7.56 -7.00 -6.91
C ASP A 454 6.38 -7.69 -6.18
N VAL A 455 5.83 -8.68 -6.84
CA VAL A 455 4.70 -9.50 -6.32
C VAL A 455 5.05 -10.22 -5.01
N LEU A 456 6.34 -10.38 -4.70
CA LEU A 456 6.81 -11.07 -3.50
C LEU A 456 7.25 -10.10 -2.39
N ALA A 457 7.19 -8.80 -2.62
CA ALA A 457 7.51 -7.82 -1.59
C ALA A 457 6.60 -8.01 -0.36
N PRO A 458 7.15 -7.89 0.84
CA PRO A 458 6.32 -7.80 2.04
C PRO A 458 5.50 -6.51 2.00
N PRO A 459 4.34 -6.46 2.70
CA PRO A 459 3.62 -5.22 2.89
C PRO A 459 4.53 -4.12 3.40
N SER A 460 4.44 -2.92 2.82
CA SER A 460 5.29 -1.81 3.23
C SER A 460 4.98 -1.37 4.66
N THR A 461 6.01 -1.10 5.43
CA THR A 461 5.95 -0.47 6.76
C THR A 461 6.14 1.04 6.69
N GLU A 462 6.27 1.60 5.50
CA GLU A 462 6.47 3.02 5.26
C GLU A 462 5.18 3.71 4.83
N TRP A 463 5.07 4.98 5.17
CA TRP A 463 3.94 5.84 4.85
C TRP A 463 4.42 7.16 4.27
N PHE A 464 3.73 7.67 3.27
CA PHE A 464 3.86 9.06 2.85
C PHE A 464 3.07 9.95 3.81
N LYS A 465 3.74 10.98 4.34
CA LYS A 465 3.09 12.08 5.05
C LYS A 465 3.05 13.28 4.12
N PHE A 466 1.86 13.77 3.82
CA PHE A 466 1.62 14.95 3.01
C PHE A 466 1.24 16.13 3.92
N ASN A 467 2.02 17.17 3.84
CA ASN A 467 1.78 18.47 4.45
C ASN A 467 1.73 19.49 3.32
N ASP A 468 0.59 19.52 2.62
CA ASP A 468 0.37 20.23 1.36
C ASP A 468 1.42 19.86 0.30
N ASP A 469 2.32 20.78 -0.05
CA ASP A 469 3.42 20.61 -1.02
C ASP A 469 4.58 19.78 -0.48
N GLN A 470 4.71 19.68 0.83
CA GLN A 470 5.80 18.94 1.47
C GLN A 470 5.43 17.47 1.66
N VAL A 471 6.22 16.59 1.08
CA VAL A 471 6.06 15.14 1.18
C VAL A 471 7.24 14.53 1.89
N SER A 472 6.99 13.64 2.83
CA SER A 472 8.02 12.90 3.55
C SER A 472 7.61 11.44 3.73
N VAL A 473 8.60 10.55 3.82
CA VAL A 473 8.38 9.14 4.14
C VAL A 473 8.63 8.93 5.63
N VAL A 474 7.70 8.25 6.27
CA VAL A 474 7.73 7.98 7.71
C VAL A 474 7.42 6.52 7.99
N PRO A 475 7.99 5.92 9.05
CA PRO A 475 7.67 4.55 9.43
C PRO A 475 6.29 4.45 10.10
N ALA A 476 5.67 3.26 10.01
CA ALA A 476 4.31 2.99 10.49
C ALA A 476 4.12 3.13 12.02
N ASP A 477 5.19 3.11 12.81
CA ASP A 477 5.14 3.33 14.26
C ASP A 477 4.74 4.78 14.63
N LYS A 478 5.04 5.74 13.74
CA LYS A 478 4.62 7.14 13.91
C LYS A 478 3.11 7.32 13.91
N LEU A 479 2.35 6.41 13.30
CA LEU A 479 0.88 6.48 13.27
C LEU A 479 0.25 6.37 14.67
N ASP A 480 0.91 5.70 15.61
CA ASP A 480 0.38 5.50 16.96
C ASP A 480 0.22 6.83 17.71
N SER A 481 1.05 7.83 17.38
CA SER A 481 0.94 9.19 17.92
C SER A 481 -0.31 9.94 17.44
N LEU A 482 -0.90 9.53 16.30
CA LEU A 482 -2.08 10.17 15.71
C LEU A 482 -3.39 9.81 16.43
N SER A 483 -3.35 8.91 17.41
CA SER A 483 -4.52 8.55 18.23
C SER A 483 -5.06 9.71 19.08
N GLY A 484 -4.25 10.74 19.32
CA GLY A 484 -4.62 11.91 20.14
C GLY A 484 -4.08 11.85 21.58
N GLY A 485 -4.56 12.73 22.42
CA GLY A 485 -4.11 12.87 23.80
C GLY A 485 -3.05 13.97 24.02
N GLY A 486 -2.77 14.77 22.98
CA GLY A 486 -1.86 15.94 23.01
C GLY A 486 -2.35 17.01 22.04
N GLU A 487 -1.60 18.12 21.95
CA GLU A 487 -1.90 19.25 21.07
C GLU A 487 -1.50 19.00 19.60
N ASP A 488 -0.90 17.86 19.32
CA ASP A 488 -0.44 17.50 17.99
C ASP A 488 -1.58 17.11 17.05
N SER A 489 -1.18 16.78 15.82
CA SER A 489 -2.08 16.29 14.79
C SER A 489 -2.74 14.98 15.21
N VAL A 490 -4.07 14.91 15.14
CA VAL A 490 -4.85 13.72 15.52
C VAL A 490 -5.67 13.21 14.35
N ALA A 491 -5.88 11.90 14.30
CA ALA A 491 -6.71 11.25 13.30
C ALA A 491 -8.13 11.84 13.29
N TYR A 492 -8.61 12.15 12.07
CA TYR A 492 -9.91 12.75 11.81
C TYR A 492 -10.74 11.89 10.83
N LEU A 493 -10.15 11.50 9.70
CA LEU A 493 -10.71 10.51 8.79
C LEU A 493 -9.71 9.37 8.61
N LEU A 494 -10.20 8.14 8.64
CA LEU A 494 -9.44 6.95 8.33
C LEU A 494 -10.02 6.30 7.08
N LEU A 495 -9.18 5.82 6.19
CA LEU A 495 -9.59 4.99 5.06
C LEU A 495 -9.05 3.59 5.23
N TYR A 496 -9.95 2.64 5.36
CA TYR A 496 -9.66 1.22 5.38
C TYR A 496 -9.95 0.59 4.02
N ARG A 497 -9.07 -0.30 3.58
CA ARG A 497 -9.23 -1.12 2.38
C ARG A 497 -9.48 -2.56 2.79
N ALA A 498 -10.39 -3.26 2.11
CA ALA A 498 -10.58 -4.70 2.27
C ALA A 498 -9.23 -5.42 2.06
N LYS A 499 -8.85 -6.27 3.02
CA LYS A 499 -7.60 -7.03 2.93
C LYS A 499 -7.71 -8.10 1.84
N THR A 500 -6.73 -8.14 0.95
CA THR A 500 -6.61 -9.12 -0.13
C THR A 500 -5.38 -10.01 0.08
N LEU A 501 -5.32 -11.15 -0.64
CA LEU A 501 -4.18 -12.10 -0.59
C LEU A 501 -3.09 -11.77 -1.60
#